data_450aa8b4cce9bb28c497062febba9198
#
_entry.id   450aa8b4cce9bb28c497062febba9198
#
_cell.length_a   1.000
_cell.length_b   1.000
_cell.length_c   1.000
_cell.angle_alpha   90.00
_cell.angle_beta   90.00
_cell.angle_gamma   90.00
#
_symmetry.space_group_name_H-M   'P 1'
#
loop_
_entity.id
_entity.type
_entity.pdbx_description
1 polymer ?
#
loop_
_entity_poly.entity_id
_entity_poly.type
_entity_poly.pdbx_seq_one_letter_code
_entity_poly.pdbx_strand_id
1 'polypeptide(L)'
;ARLGALGLATFVVDSFGPRNLQSTARDQTRLSTMANLADALAALRLLATHPQIDPARIGVMGFSRGGQVALYSTLEPLRRGMIDGALRFAAHVALYPSCSIPYHAASVTGSPILMLLGGADDYTPAAACHTYAAWFRDKGTPVDVTVYEGAYHDFDIPPPPRFVPELQSARGCKAQVEVESGTMQRLDSGGALRDPAAIAAYLRGCMERGATMGGDPRALALAARDVGDFLRRTFALREP
;
A
#
# COMPACT_ATOMS: atom_id res chain seq x y z
N ALA A 1 -1.54 -7.20 -19.16
CA ALA A 1 -0.86 -8.17 -20.04
C ALA A 1 0.06 -9.13 -19.24
N ARG A 2 0.98 -8.64 -18.35
CA ARG A 2 1.97 -9.50 -17.65
C ARG A 2 1.33 -10.50 -16.68
N LEU A 3 0.36 -10.08 -15.85
CA LEU A 3 -0.34 -10.98 -14.92
C LEU A 3 -1.22 -12.00 -15.66
N GLY A 4 -1.85 -11.59 -16.78
CA GLY A 4 -2.60 -12.51 -17.63
C GLY A 4 -1.73 -13.63 -18.22
N ALA A 5 -0.46 -13.37 -18.53
CA ALA A 5 0.48 -14.39 -18.96
C ALA A 5 0.83 -15.41 -17.87
N LEU A 6 0.55 -15.13 -16.60
CA LEU A 6 0.64 -16.06 -15.48
C LEU A 6 -0.67 -16.84 -15.24
N GLY A 7 -1.68 -16.69 -16.10
CA GLY A 7 -3.00 -17.28 -15.91
C GLY A 7 -3.86 -16.59 -14.83
N LEU A 8 -3.50 -15.36 -14.43
CA LEU A 8 -4.24 -14.59 -13.44
C LEU A 8 -5.23 -13.64 -14.09
N ALA A 9 -6.49 -13.68 -13.65
CA ALA A 9 -7.46 -12.63 -13.95
C ALA A 9 -7.11 -11.35 -13.16
N THR A 10 -7.38 -10.19 -13.75
CA THR A 10 -7.13 -8.89 -13.13
C THR A 10 -8.39 -8.04 -13.12
N PHE A 11 -8.64 -7.40 -11.99
CA PHE A 11 -9.72 -6.43 -11.79
C PHE A 11 -9.12 -5.13 -11.27
N VAL A 12 -9.36 -4.03 -11.95
CA VAL A 12 -8.85 -2.70 -11.58
C VAL A 12 -9.92 -1.94 -10.82
N VAL A 13 -9.60 -1.56 -9.57
CA VAL A 13 -10.49 -0.73 -8.74
C VAL A 13 -10.20 0.74 -9.02
N ASP A 14 -11.17 1.44 -9.57
CA ASP A 14 -11.11 2.90 -9.75
C ASP A 14 -11.81 3.61 -8.59
N SER A 15 -11.03 4.08 -7.63
CA SER A 15 -11.53 4.88 -6.51
C SER A 15 -11.66 6.38 -6.82
N PHE A 16 -11.12 6.84 -7.94
CA PHE A 16 -11.04 8.27 -8.28
C PHE A 16 -12.16 8.71 -9.22
N GLY A 17 -12.36 8.01 -10.32
CA GLY A 17 -13.31 8.38 -11.38
C GLY A 17 -14.74 8.62 -10.86
N PRO A 18 -15.36 7.70 -10.09
CA PRO A 18 -16.71 7.90 -9.53
C PRO A 18 -16.83 9.09 -8.57
N ARG A 19 -15.70 9.60 -8.05
CA ARG A 19 -15.64 10.76 -7.15
C ARG A 19 -15.21 12.05 -7.86
N ASN A 20 -15.14 12.04 -9.18
CA ASN A 20 -14.64 13.15 -10.00
C ASN A 20 -13.23 13.62 -9.58
N LEU A 21 -12.37 12.68 -9.22
CA LEU A 21 -10.98 12.91 -8.88
C LEU A 21 -10.07 12.36 -9.96
N GLN A 22 -8.96 13.04 -10.23
CA GLN A 22 -7.90 12.52 -11.09
C GLN A 22 -6.66 12.08 -10.30
N SER A 23 -6.40 12.77 -9.19
CA SER A 23 -5.23 12.51 -8.34
C SER A 23 -5.41 13.15 -6.96
N THR A 24 -4.70 12.60 -5.98
CA THR A 24 -4.55 13.18 -4.64
C THR A 24 -3.09 13.55 -4.32
N ALA A 25 -2.18 13.44 -5.27
CA ALA A 25 -0.75 13.64 -5.04
C ALA A 25 -0.38 15.07 -4.57
N ARG A 26 -1.15 16.07 -4.99
CA ARG A 26 -0.98 17.48 -4.59
C ARG A 26 -1.76 17.86 -3.31
N ASP A 27 -2.79 17.10 -3.01
CA ASP A 27 -3.64 17.27 -1.82
C ASP A 27 -4.22 15.91 -1.41
N GLN A 28 -3.55 15.27 -0.45
CA GLN A 28 -3.92 13.94 0.02
C GLN A 28 -5.19 13.92 0.87
N THR A 29 -5.72 15.09 1.29
CA THR A 29 -6.95 15.19 2.08
C THR A 29 -8.21 14.97 1.25
N ARG A 30 -8.14 15.09 -0.08
CA ARG A 30 -9.28 14.96 -0.99
C ARG A 30 -9.93 13.57 -1.00
N LEU A 31 -9.17 12.53 -0.65
CA LEU A 31 -9.67 11.16 -0.49
C LEU A 31 -8.84 10.44 0.57
N SER A 32 -9.49 9.91 1.58
CA SER A 32 -8.79 9.14 2.61
C SER A 32 -8.34 7.78 2.09
N THR A 33 -7.22 7.27 2.59
CA THR A 33 -6.77 5.89 2.28
C THR A 33 -7.78 4.85 2.76
N MET A 34 -8.57 5.16 3.81
CA MET A 34 -9.65 4.28 4.28
C MET A 34 -10.78 4.14 3.26
N ALA A 35 -11.11 5.20 2.51
CA ALA A 35 -12.08 5.10 1.42
C ALA A 35 -11.57 4.18 0.29
N ASN A 36 -10.30 4.28 -0.08
CA ASN A 36 -9.69 3.36 -1.05
C ASN A 36 -9.67 1.91 -0.52
N LEU A 37 -9.42 1.71 0.78
CA LEU A 37 -9.47 0.40 1.41
C LEU A 37 -10.89 -0.20 1.37
N ALA A 38 -11.92 0.61 1.66
CA ALA A 38 -13.31 0.17 1.56
C ALA A 38 -13.67 -0.25 0.13
N ASP A 39 -13.23 0.51 -0.89
CA ASP A 39 -13.42 0.16 -2.30
C ASP A 39 -12.74 -1.18 -2.65
N ALA A 40 -11.50 -1.39 -2.19
CA ALA A 40 -10.77 -2.63 -2.43
C ALA A 40 -11.43 -3.84 -1.74
N LEU A 41 -11.92 -3.69 -0.51
CA LEU A 41 -12.63 -4.75 0.21
C LEU A 41 -14.03 -5.02 -0.39
N ALA A 42 -14.71 -3.99 -0.90
CA ALA A 42 -15.95 -4.17 -1.68
C ALA A 42 -15.69 -4.95 -2.98
N ALA A 43 -14.59 -4.65 -3.67
CA ALA A 43 -14.17 -5.40 -4.85
C ALA A 43 -13.83 -6.87 -4.51
N LEU A 44 -13.18 -7.13 -3.38
CA LEU A 44 -12.92 -8.49 -2.89
C LEU A 44 -14.24 -9.26 -2.71
N ARG A 45 -15.23 -8.66 -2.04
CA ARG A 45 -16.56 -9.27 -1.88
C ARG A 45 -17.23 -9.58 -3.22
N LEU A 46 -17.20 -8.63 -4.16
CA LEU A 46 -17.76 -8.79 -5.49
C LEU A 46 -17.09 -9.95 -6.23
N LEU A 47 -15.75 -9.96 -6.26
CA LEU A 47 -14.99 -11.00 -6.94
C LEU A 47 -15.23 -12.39 -6.33
N ALA A 48 -15.40 -12.48 -5.01
CA ALA A 48 -15.66 -13.74 -4.31
C ALA A 48 -17.02 -14.37 -4.67
N THR A 49 -17.95 -13.63 -5.28
CA THR A 49 -19.23 -14.17 -5.78
C THR A 49 -19.15 -14.66 -7.22
N HIS A 50 -18.04 -14.39 -7.93
CA HIS A 50 -17.95 -14.76 -9.34
C HIS A 50 -17.65 -16.26 -9.52
N PRO A 51 -18.41 -17.00 -10.34
CA PRO A 51 -18.33 -18.47 -10.41
C PRO A 51 -16.98 -19.01 -10.93
N GLN A 52 -16.18 -18.20 -11.58
CA GLN A 52 -14.86 -18.58 -12.10
C GLN A 52 -13.69 -18.11 -11.23
N ILE A 53 -13.97 -17.47 -10.10
CA ILE A 53 -12.94 -16.96 -9.18
C ILE A 53 -12.93 -17.83 -7.92
N ASP A 54 -11.74 -18.31 -7.56
CA ASP A 54 -11.53 -18.94 -6.26
C ASP A 54 -11.39 -17.87 -5.17
N PRO A 55 -12.32 -17.74 -4.23
CA PRO A 55 -12.27 -16.72 -3.17
C PRO A 55 -11.04 -16.84 -2.27
N ALA A 56 -10.45 -18.03 -2.16
CA ALA A 56 -9.24 -18.27 -1.37
C ALA A 56 -7.96 -17.83 -2.09
N ARG A 57 -8.06 -17.42 -3.36
CA ARG A 57 -6.92 -17.07 -4.23
C ARG A 57 -7.03 -15.67 -4.82
N ILE A 58 -7.70 -14.76 -4.15
CA ILE A 58 -7.78 -13.35 -4.54
C ILE A 58 -6.66 -12.58 -3.84
N GLY A 59 -5.74 -11.98 -4.62
CA GLY A 59 -4.71 -11.09 -4.11
C GLY A 59 -5.04 -9.62 -4.35
N VAL A 60 -4.35 -8.73 -3.63
CA VAL A 60 -4.39 -7.29 -3.86
C VAL A 60 -2.99 -6.80 -4.24
N MET A 61 -2.93 -5.95 -5.27
CA MET A 61 -1.71 -5.28 -5.68
C MET A 61 -1.99 -3.79 -5.84
N GLY A 62 -1.08 -2.97 -5.34
CA GLY A 62 -1.25 -1.53 -5.45
C GLY A 62 0.06 -0.76 -5.48
N PHE A 63 -0.03 0.47 -6.00
CA PHE A 63 1.07 1.38 -6.24
C PHE A 63 0.91 2.60 -5.34
N SER A 64 1.96 3.10 -4.71
CA SER A 64 1.92 4.29 -3.87
C SER A 64 0.79 4.21 -2.82
N ARG A 65 -0.25 5.03 -2.94
CA ARG A 65 -1.47 4.94 -2.13
C ARG A 65 -2.15 3.58 -2.23
N GLY A 66 -2.19 2.98 -3.42
CA GLY A 66 -2.69 1.62 -3.60
C GLY A 66 -1.84 0.58 -2.86
N GLY A 67 -0.54 0.81 -2.77
CA GLY A 67 0.37 0.00 -1.94
C GLY A 67 0.05 0.13 -0.44
N GLN A 68 -0.32 1.32 0.06
CA GLN A 68 -0.84 1.46 1.42
C GLN A 68 -2.13 0.66 1.62
N VAL A 69 -3.05 0.68 0.64
CA VAL A 69 -4.29 -0.12 0.69
C VAL A 69 -3.97 -1.61 0.78
N ALA A 70 -3.00 -2.08 -0.02
CA ALA A 70 -2.55 -3.48 0.07
C ALA A 70 -2.02 -3.82 1.46
N LEU A 71 -1.24 -2.94 2.10
CA LEU A 71 -0.75 -3.14 3.47
C LEU A 71 -1.88 -3.07 4.50
N TYR A 72 -2.75 -2.07 4.44
CA TYR A 72 -3.81 -1.86 5.43
C TYR A 72 -4.91 -2.92 5.36
N SER A 73 -5.11 -3.55 4.21
CA SER A 73 -6.04 -4.68 4.07
C SER A 73 -5.58 -5.95 4.80
N THR A 74 -4.32 -5.99 5.30
CA THR A 74 -3.83 -7.04 6.20
C THR A 74 -4.25 -6.83 7.65
N LEU A 75 -4.64 -5.61 8.05
CA LEU A 75 -4.98 -5.28 9.42
C LEU A 75 -6.37 -5.82 9.75
N GLU A 76 -6.42 -6.85 10.58
CA GLU A 76 -7.65 -7.63 10.82
C GLU A 76 -8.81 -6.78 11.37
N PRO A 77 -8.62 -5.79 12.27
CA PRO A 77 -9.71 -4.93 12.73
C PRO A 77 -10.30 -4.07 11.61
N LEU A 78 -9.47 -3.55 10.67
CA LEU A 78 -9.97 -2.79 9.52
C LEU A 78 -10.77 -3.68 8.57
N ARG A 79 -10.24 -4.88 8.27
CA ARG A 79 -10.94 -5.87 7.45
C ARG A 79 -12.31 -6.22 8.05
N ARG A 80 -12.35 -6.59 9.34
CA ARG A 80 -13.60 -6.97 10.04
C ARG A 80 -14.58 -5.80 10.15
N GLY A 81 -14.11 -4.58 10.26
CA GLY A 81 -14.97 -3.40 10.29
C GLY A 81 -15.64 -3.08 8.93
N MET A 82 -15.18 -3.67 7.84
CA MET A 82 -15.64 -3.38 6.48
C MET A 82 -16.29 -4.57 5.77
N ILE A 83 -15.88 -5.81 6.09
CA ILE A 83 -16.45 -7.02 5.52
C ILE A 83 -16.65 -8.11 6.58
N ASP A 84 -17.78 -8.82 6.49
CA ASP A 84 -18.11 -9.90 7.38
C ASP A 84 -17.37 -11.21 7.05
N GLY A 85 -17.37 -12.11 8.02
CA GLY A 85 -16.82 -13.46 7.86
C GLY A 85 -15.30 -13.52 7.78
N ALA A 86 -14.79 -14.59 7.18
CA ALA A 86 -13.36 -14.88 7.09
C ALA A 86 -12.73 -14.47 5.75
N LEU A 87 -13.49 -13.85 4.83
CA LEU A 87 -12.99 -13.44 3.52
C LEU A 87 -11.88 -12.40 3.67
N ARG A 88 -10.75 -12.64 3.01
CA ARG A 88 -9.56 -11.77 3.02
C ARG A 88 -8.75 -11.94 1.75
N PHE A 89 -7.90 -10.99 1.45
CA PHE A 89 -6.90 -11.20 0.40
C PHE A 89 -5.89 -12.27 0.81
N ALA A 90 -5.56 -13.14 -0.11
CA ALA A 90 -4.62 -14.23 0.08
C ALA A 90 -3.15 -13.83 -0.19
N ALA A 91 -2.93 -12.67 -0.81
CA ALA A 91 -1.62 -12.12 -1.12
C ALA A 91 -1.71 -10.59 -1.19
N HIS A 92 -0.66 -9.92 -0.75
CA HIS A 92 -0.56 -8.46 -0.76
C HIS A 92 0.73 -8.03 -1.45
N VAL A 93 0.62 -7.23 -2.52
CA VAL A 93 1.77 -6.67 -3.24
C VAL A 93 1.71 -5.16 -3.17
N ALA A 94 2.70 -4.54 -2.53
CA ALA A 94 2.79 -3.10 -2.32
C ALA A 94 4.02 -2.53 -3.03
N LEU A 95 3.80 -1.75 -4.09
CA LEU A 95 4.87 -1.02 -4.77
C LEU A 95 4.96 0.38 -4.20
N TYR A 96 6.16 0.75 -3.76
CA TYR A 96 6.51 2.05 -3.17
C TYR A 96 5.41 2.68 -2.30
N PRO A 97 4.85 1.90 -1.31
CA PRO A 97 3.82 2.43 -0.42
C PRO A 97 4.39 3.53 0.48
N SER A 98 3.54 4.47 0.93
CA SER A 98 3.96 5.33 2.03
C SER A 98 3.85 4.58 3.36
N CYS A 99 4.97 4.42 4.06
CA CYS A 99 5.05 3.80 5.38
C CYS A 99 5.39 4.82 6.49
N SER A 100 5.39 6.12 6.18
CA SER A 100 5.83 7.18 7.11
C SER A 100 4.91 7.35 8.32
N ILE A 101 3.62 7.01 8.17
CA ILE A 101 2.65 6.96 9.26
C ILE A 101 2.02 5.56 9.23
N PRO A 102 2.68 4.54 9.82
CA PRO A 102 2.17 3.19 9.81
C PRO A 102 0.91 3.05 10.68
N TYR A 103 0.03 2.14 10.28
CA TYR A 103 -1.13 1.74 11.07
C TYR A 103 -0.81 0.42 11.76
N HIS A 104 -0.86 0.42 13.08
CA HIS A 104 -0.64 -0.75 13.91
C HIS A 104 -1.97 -1.30 14.41
N ALA A 105 -2.07 -2.62 14.53
CA ALA A 105 -3.23 -3.33 15.04
C ALA A 105 -2.82 -4.50 15.93
N ALA A 106 -3.70 -4.94 16.80
CA ALA A 106 -3.45 -6.10 17.67
C ALA A 106 -3.27 -7.38 16.84
N SER A 107 -4.00 -7.50 15.72
CA SER A 107 -3.96 -8.68 14.86
C SER A 107 -3.94 -8.34 13.36
N VAL A 108 -3.37 -9.26 12.59
CA VAL A 108 -3.25 -9.20 11.12
C VAL A 108 -3.81 -10.48 10.48
N THR A 109 -4.14 -10.44 9.20
CA THR A 109 -4.69 -11.58 8.46
C THR A 109 -3.70 -12.74 8.30
N GLY A 110 -2.39 -12.48 8.42
CA GLY A 110 -1.33 -13.47 8.23
C GLY A 110 -1.02 -13.82 6.77
N SER A 111 -1.74 -13.26 5.81
CA SER A 111 -1.48 -13.49 4.38
C SER A 111 -0.16 -12.83 3.96
N PRO A 112 0.66 -13.47 3.08
CA PRO A 112 1.98 -12.99 2.73
C PRO A 112 1.97 -11.63 2.02
N ILE A 113 3.02 -10.85 2.29
CA ILE A 113 3.23 -9.50 1.76
C ILE A 113 4.51 -9.47 0.93
N LEU A 114 4.47 -8.81 -0.23
CA LEU A 114 5.63 -8.37 -1.01
C LEU A 114 5.67 -6.84 -1.02
N MET A 115 6.77 -6.24 -0.57
CA MET A 115 7.03 -4.80 -0.69
C MET A 115 8.16 -4.57 -1.69
N LEU A 116 7.92 -3.73 -2.70
CA LEU A 116 8.88 -3.35 -3.74
C LEU A 116 9.14 -1.84 -3.66
N LEU A 117 10.37 -1.46 -3.32
CA LEU A 117 10.71 -0.10 -2.90
C LEU A 117 11.76 0.52 -3.82
N GLY A 118 11.67 1.81 -4.07
CA GLY A 118 12.73 2.58 -4.70
C GLY A 118 13.82 2.98 -3.70
N GLY A 119 15.09 2.70 -4.02
CA GLY A 119 16.22 3.05 -3.14
C GLY A 119 16.51 4.55 -3.09
N ALA A 120 16.15 5.29 -4.15
CA ALA A 120 16.27 6.74 -4.23
C ALA A 120 14.92 7.46 -4.02
N ASP A 121 13.87 6.74 -3.62
CA ASP A 121 12.53 7.32 -3.43
C ASP A 121 12.53 8.32 -2.26
N ASP A 122 12.49 9.60 -2.61
CA ASP A 122 12.40 10.73 -1.68
C ASP A 122 10.97 11.17 -1.39
N TYR A 123 9.97 10.53 -2.04
CA TYR A 123 8.54 10.76 -1.80
C TYR A 123 8.00 9.83 -0.70
N THR A 124 8.33 8.53 -0.78
CA THR A 124 7.96 7.49 0.18
C THR A 124 9.21 6.66 0.55
N PRO A 125 10.09 7.19 1.43
CA PRO A 125 11.40 6.59 1.68
C PRO A 125 11.33 5.14 2.16
N ALA A 126 12.17 4.27 1.58
CA ALA A 126 12.21 2.84 1.84
C ALA A 126 12.46 2.49 3.31
N ALA A 127 13.21 3.31 4.05
CA ALA A 127 13.55 3.07 5.45
C ALA A 127 12.31 2.91 6.35
N ALA A 128 11.27 3.72 6.14
CA ALA A 128 10.01 3.61 6.88
C ALA A 128 9.31 2.26 6.61
N CYS A 129 9.38 1.77 5.37
CA CYS A 129 8.78 0.50 4.99
C CYS A 129 9.57 -0.70 5.56
N HIS A 130 10.89 -0.61 5.71
CA HIS A 130 11.65 -1.64 6.42
C HIS A 130 11.22 -1.79 7.88
N THR A 131 10.99 -0.69 8.59
CA THR A 131 10.46 -0.70 9.95
C THR A 131 9.06 -1.32 10.00
N TYR A 132 8.18 -0.96 9.06
CA TYR A 132 6.83 -1.50 9.02
C TYR A 132 6.82 -2.99 8.63
N ALA A 133 7.71 -3.42 7.74
CA ALA A 133 7.89 -4.83 7.40
C ALA A 133 8.34 -5.67 8.61
N ALA A 134 9.25 -5.13 9.46
CA ALA A 134 9.66 -5.78 10.70
C ALA A 134 8.46 -5.96 11.63
N TRP A 135 7.64 -4.92 11.82
CA TRP A 135 6.43 -5.02 12.63
C TRP A 135 5.46 -6.10 12.12
N PHE A 136 5.24 -6.23 10.80
CA PHE A 136 4.41 -7.30 10.25
C PHE A 136 4.99 -8.70 10.52
N ARG A 137 6.33 -8.85 10.43
CA ARG A 137 7.00 -10.12 10.76
C ARG A 137 6.85 -10.48 12.23
N ASP A 138 6.94 -9.51 13.13
CA ASP A 138 6.71 -9.69 14.57
C ASP A 138 5.27 -10.12 14.87
N LYS A 139 4.31 -9.77 14.01
CA LYS A 139 2.93 -10.27 14.04
C LYS A 139 2.74 -11.62 13.36
N GLY A 140 3.82 -12.27 12.92
CA GLY A 140 3.76 -13.59 12.26
C GLY A 140 3.38 -13.58 10.77
N THR A 141 3.38 -12.41 10.12
CA THR A 141 3.11 -12.30 8.68
C THR A 141 4.40 -12.48 7.87
N PRO A 142 4.45 -13.39 6.88
CA PRO A 142 5.57 -13.46 5.94
C PRO A 142 5.66 -12.18 5.11
N VAL A 143 6.85 -11.52 5.13
CA VAL A 143 7.08 -10.30 4.36
C VAL A 143 8.39 -10.38 3.60
N ASP A 144 8.29 -10.34 2.27
CA ASP A 144 9.43 -10.12 1.37
C ASP A 144 9.57 -8.62 1.08
N VAL A 145 10.80 -8.10 1.13
CA VAL A 145 11.11 -6.70 0.78
C VAL A 145 12.23 -6.68 -0.22
N THR A 146 12.02 -6.02 -1.35
CA THR A 146 13.07 -5.75 -2.36
C THR A 146 13.22 -4.25 -2.54
N VAL A 147 14.48 -3.78 -2.53
CA VAL A 147 14.84 -2.39 -2.83
C VAL A 147 15.57 -2.35 -4.17
N TYR A 148 15.11 -1.48 -5.07
CA TYR A 148 15.75 -1.23 -6.36
C TYR A 148 16.61 0.02 -6.25
N GLU A 149 17.92 -0.19 -6.15
CA GLU A 149 18.90 0.89 -6.02
C GLU A 149 18.78 1.91 -7.16
N GLY A 150 18.76 3.20 -6.81
CA GLY A 150 18.64 4.31 -7.75
C GLY A 150 17.23 4.56 -8.30
N ALA A 151 16.27 3.67 -8.09
CA ALA A 151 14.89 3.87 -8.51
C ALA A 151 14.19 4.90 -7.61
N TYR A 152 13.46 5.81 -8.22
CA TYR A 152 12.58 6.79 -7.56
C TYR A 152 11.15 6.28 -7.43
N HIS A 153 10.27 7.11 -6.88
CA HIS A 153 8.83 6.87 -6.87
C HIS A 153 8.29 6.71 -8.30
N ASP A 154 7.27 5.87 -8.49
CA ASP A 154 6.69 5.57 -9.82
C ASP A 154 7.71 4.98 -10.82
N PHE A 155 8.66 4.17 -10.38
CA PHE A 155 9.68 3.57 -11.25
C PHE A 155 9.10 2.67 -12.37
N ASP A 156 7.82 2.36 -12.31
CA ASP A 156 7.10 1.53 -13.29
C ASP A 156 6.42 2.31 -14.42
N ILE A 157 6.44 3.66 -14.39
CA ILE A 157 5.89 4.51 -15.44
C ILE A 157 6.94 4.90 -16.51
N PRO A 158 6.53 5.25 -17.75
CA PRO A 158 7.47 5.53 -18.84
C PRO A 158 8.35 6.78 -18.69
N PRO A 159 7.87 7.95 -18.18
CA PRO A 159 8.67 9.15 -18.14
C PRO A 159 9.91 9.01 -17.23
N PRO A 160 11.09 9.53 -17.64
CA PRO A 160 12.27 9.51 -16.78
C PRO A 160 12.03 10.30 -15.48
N PRO A 161 12.84 10.04 -14.42
CA PRO A 161 12.71 10.73 -13.15
C PRO A 161 12.81 12.24 -13.29
N ARG A 162 11.91 12.97 -12.63
CA ARG A 162 11.90 14.42 -12.54
C ARG A 162 11.41 14.88 -11.18
N PHE A 163 11.95 16.01 -10.71
CA PHE A 163 11.44 16.66 -9.50
C PHE A 163 10.09 17.33 -9.76
N VAL A 164 9.13 17.10 -8.86
CA VAL A 164 7.78 17.68 -8.91
C VAL A 164 7.52 18.42 -7.59
N PRO A 165 7.58 19.76 -7.58
CA PRO A 165 7.57 20.56 -6.36
C PRO A 165 6.23 20.54 -5.60
N GLU A 166 5.11 20.21 -6.26
CA GLU A 166 3.78 20.26 -5.66
C GLU A 166 3.38 18.97 -4.94
N LEU A 167 4.15 17.89 -5.07
CA LEU A 167 3.82 16.62 -4.41
C LEU A 167 3.84 16.76 -2.90
N GLN A 168 2.80 16.25 -2.24
CA GLN A 168 2.63 16.31 -0.80
C GLN A 168 3.04 14.98 -0.15
N SER A 169 4.07 14.97 0.70
CA SER A 169 4.63 13.78 1.35
C SER A 169 4.51 13.84 2.86
N ALA A 170 4.20 12.72 3.48
CA ALA A 170 4.21 12.53 4.94
C ALA A 170 5.60 12.13 5.49
N ARG A 171 6.68 12.18 4.70
CA ARG A 171 8.02 11.72 5.12
C ARG A 171 8.58 12.46 6.33
N GLY A 172 8.17 13.72 6.56
CA GLY A 172 8.53 14.51 7.74
C GLY A 172 7.72 14.19 8.99
N CYS A 173 6.62 13.44 8.86
CA CYS A 173 5.74 13.13 9.99
C CYS A 173 6.33 12.01 10.86
N LYS A 174 6.31 12.20 12.17
CA LYS A 174 6.79 11.26 13.19
C LYS A 174 5.62 10.76 14.01
N ALA A 175 4.79 9.89 13.44
CA ALA A 175 3.61 9.35 14.09
C ALA A 175 3.29 7.94 13.61
N GLN A 176 2.49 7.23 14.39
CA GLN A 176 1.83 5.97 14.02
C GLN A 176 0.37 6.02 14.45
N VAL A 177 -0.47 5.17 13.88
CA VAL A 177 -1.90 5.07 14.23
C VAL A 177 -2.18 3.72 14.87
N GLU A 178 -2.79 3.73 16.04
CA GLU A 178 -3.33 2.54 16.69
C GLU A 178 -4.78 2.35 16.24
N VAL A 179 -5.02 1.28 15.48
CA VAL A 179 -6.30 1.06 14.77
C VAL A 179 -7.48 0.91 15.74
N GLU A 180 -7.32 0.12 16.80
CA GLU A 180 -8.42 -0.19 17.73
C GLU A 180 -8.91 1.03 18.49
N SER A 181 -8.01 1.96 18.82
CA SER A 181 -8.34 3.16 19.57
C SER A 181 -8.60 4.39 18.69
N GLY A 182 -8.24 4.30 17.39
CA GLY A 182 -8.23 5.44 16.48
C GLY A 182 -7.24 6.54 16.90
N THR A 183 -6.24 6.20 17.73
CA THR A 183 -5.29 7.17 18.28
C THR A 183 -4.09 7.30 17.36
N MET A 184 -3.73 8.53 16.99
CA MET A 184 -2.44 8.85 16.39
C MET A 184 -1.44 9.15 17.49
N GLN A 185 -0.45 8.27 17.63
CA GLN A 185 0.64 8.43 18.58
C GLN A 185 1.79 9.19 17.91
N ARG A 186 2.18 10.32 18.47
CA ARG A 186 3.36 11.08 18.03
C ARG A 186 4.63 10.44 18.57
N LEU A 187 5.58 10.17 17.67
CA LEU A 187 6.87 9.52 18.02
C LEU A 187 7.95 10.54 18.41
N ASP A 188 7.76 11.82 18.08
CA ASP A 188 8.67 12.92 18.43
C ASP A 188 8.47 13.47 19.84
N SER A 189 7.24 13.46 20.36
CA SER A 189 6.89 14.03 21.67
C SER A 189 6.21 13.05 22.63
N GLY A 190 5.89 11.83 22.15
CA GLY A 190 5.11 10.86 22.92
C GLY A 190 3.63 11.24 23.13
N GLY A 191 3.16 12.33 22.50
CA GLY A 191 1.78 12.78 22.64
C GLY A 191 0.80 11.94 21.83
N ALA A 192 -0.40 11.71 22.36
CA ALA A 192 -1.49 11.01 21.70
C ALA A 192 -2.54 11.98 21.18
N LEU A 193 -2.91 11.87 19.90
CA LEU A 193 -3.92 12.68 19.25
C LEU A 193 -5.14 11.82 18.92
N ARG A 194 -6.33 12.27 19.32
CA ARG A 194 -7.61 11.60 19.02
C ARG A 194 -8.60 12.54 18.35
N ASP A 195 -8.49 13.81 18.64
CA ASP A 195 -9.32 14.84 18.02
C ASP A 195 -8.96 15.01 16.54
N PRO A 196 -9.92 14.91 15.60
CA PRO A 196 -9.65 15.05 14.16
C PRO A 196 -9.01 16.40 13.78
N ALA A 197 -9.37 17.49 14.46
CA ALA A 197 -8.80 18.81 14.19
C ALA A 197 -7.34 18.88 14.62
N ALA A 198 -6.99 18.29 15.77
CA ALA A 198 -5.62 18.18 16.26
C ALA A 198 -4.76 17.30 15.34
N ILE A 199 -5.29 16.16 14.88
CA ILE A 199 -4.63 15.29 13.89
C ILE A 199 -4.39 16.06 12.58
N ALA A 200 -5.39 16.75 12.07
CA ALA A 200 -5.27 17.55 10.85
C ALA A 200 -4.25 18.69 11.01
N ALA A 201 -4.20 19.34 12.18
CA ALA A 201 -3.21 20.37 12.47
C ALA A 201 -1.78 19.81 12.50
N TYR A 202 -1.58 18.68 13.16
CA TYR A 202 -0.30 17.98 13.18
C TYR A 202 0.17 17.60 11.76
N LEU A 203 -0.72 16.96 10.97
CA LEU A 203 -0.39 16.56 9.60
C LEU A 203 -0.04 17.77 8.72
N ARG A 204 -0.77 18.89 8.81
CA ARG A 204 -0.41 20.12 8.09
C ARG A 204 0.97 20.64 8.46
N GLY A 205 1.40 20.47 9.70
CA GLY A 205 2.70 20.94 10.21
C GLY A 205 3.88 20.04 9.83
N CYS A 206 3.67 18.74 9.60
CA CYS A 206 4.74 17.78 9.31
C CYS A 206 4.80 17.35 7.84
N MET A 207 3.76 17.59 7.04
CA MET A 207 3.76 17.28 5.61
C MET A 207 4.77 18.14 4.86
N GLU A 208 5.58 17.51 4.03
CA GLU A 208 6.55 18.15 3.16
C GLU A 208 6.06 18.25 1.72
N ARG A 209 6.71 19.10 0.93
CA ARG A 209 6.44 19.25 -0.50
C ARG A 209 7.68 18.99 -1.33
N GLY A 210 7.42 18.56 -2.58
CA GLY A 210 8.43 18.26 -3.55
C GLY A 210 9.04 16.86 -3.37
N ALA A 211 9.08 16.13 -4.47
CA ALA A 211 9.71 14.82 -4.54
C ALA A 211 10.09 14.50 -5.98
N THR A 212 10.97 13.54 -6.16
CA THR A 212 11.36 13.02 -7.47
C THR A 212 10.52 11.77 -7.77
N MET A 213 9.96 11.71 -8.98
CA MET A 213 9.20 10.56 -9.45
C MET A 213 9.45 10.31 -10.94
N GLY A 214 9.39 9.06 -11.35
CA GLY A 214 9.51 8.68 -12.76
C GLY A 214 10.15 7.31 -12.96
N GLY A 215 10.06 6.82 -14.19
CA GLY A 215 10.37 5.46 -14.57
C GLY A 215 11.84 5.08 -14.51
N ASP A 216 12.05 3.83 -14.16
CA ASP A 216 13.34 3.11 -14.28
C ASP A 216 13.04 1.77 -14.98
N PRO A 217 13.41 1.59 -16.27
CA PRO A 217 13.15 0.37 -17.02
C PRO A 217 13.76 -0.89 -16.39
N ARG A 218 14.90 -0.75 -15.70
CA ARG A 218 15.57 -1.86 -15.00
C ARG A 218 14.76 -2.27 -13.77
N ALA A 219 14.39 -1.30 -12.93
CA ALA A 219 13.56 -1.55 -11.75
C ALA A 219 12.19 -2.14 -12.15
N LEU A 220 11.55 -1.62 -13.20
CA LEU A 220 10.30 -2.17 -13.74
C LEU A 220 10.45 -3.64 -14.17
N ALA A 221 11.55 -3.99 -14.85
CA ALA A 221 11.77 -5.37 -15.31
C ALA A 221 11.99 -6.32 -14.11
N LEU A 222 12.77 -5.89 -13.12
CA LEU A 222 13.02 -6.64 -11.89
C LEU A 222 11.73 -6.80 -11.06
N ALA A 223 10.98 -5.71 -10.86
CA ALA A 223 9.71 -5.74 -10.14
C ALA A 223 8.68 -6.68 -10.77
N ALA A 224 8.59 -6.68 -12.10
CA ALA A 224 7.69 -7.58 -12.81
C ALA A 224 8.05 -9.06 -12.60
N ARG A 225 9.35 -9.39 -12.54
CA ARG A 225 9.83 -10.74 -12.21
C ARG A 225 9.50 -11.08 -10.75
N ASP A 226 9.86 -10.20 -9.82
CA ASP A 226 9.70 -10.44 -8.39
C ASP A 226 8.22 -10.61 -8.00
N VAL A 227 7.31 -9.82 -8.60
CA VAL A 227 5.84 -10.01 -8.49
C VAL A 227 5.44 -11.37 -9.05
N GLY A 228 5.93 -11.75 -10.24
CA GLY A 228 5.61 -13.03 -10.86
C GLY A 228 6.04 -14.21 -9.97
N ASP A 229 7.24 -14.17 -9.44
CA ASP A 229 7.80 -15.24 -8.59
C ASP A 229 7.05 -15.31 -7.23
N PHE A 230 6.72 -14.17 -6.63
CA PHE A 230 5.91 -14.11 -5.41
C PHE A 230 4.52 -14.73 -5.63
N LEU A 231 3.82 -14.35 -6.70
CA LEU A 231 2.48 -14.86 -7.00
C LEU A 231 2.49 -16.34 -7.38
N ARG A 232 3.52 -16.82 -8.11
CA ARG A 232 3.69 -18.26 -8.41
C ARG A 232 3.83 -19.06 -7.12
N ARG A 233 4.69 -18.63 -6.20
CA ARG A 233 4.86 -19.31 -4.90
C ARG A 233 3.58 -19.27 -4.08
N THR A 234 2.96 -18.09 -3.95
CA THR A 234 1.80 -17.90 -3.07
C THR A 234 0.56 -18.65 -3.56
N PHE A 235 0.33 -18.66 -4.87
CA PHE A 235 -0.84 -19.30 -5.47
C PHE A 235 -0.57 -20.68 -6.07
N ALA A 236 0.64 -21.22 -5.90
CA ALA A 236 1.06 -22.49 -6.51
C ALA A 236 0.68 -22.56 -8.01
N LEU A 237 1.01 -21.49 -8.75
CA LEU A 237 0.73 -21.42 -10.18
C LEU A 237 1.66 -22.39 -10.92
N ARG A 238 1.11 -23.13 -11.88
CA ARG A 238 1.92 -23.99 -12.76
C ARG A 238 2.80 -23.12 -13.65
N GLU A 239 3.99 -23.60 -13.95
CA GLU A 239 4.78 -23.02 -15.04
C GLU A 239 4.04 -23.23 -16.36
N PRO A 240 4.07 -22.23 -17.27
CA PRO A 240 3.41 -22.30 -18.56
C PRO A 240 4.01 -23.37 -19.46
#